data_abd956528f02d3e2e54e4a4325832966
#
_entry.id   abd956528f02d3e2e54e4a4325832966
#
_cell.length_a   1.000
_cell.length_b   1.000
_cell.length_c   1.000
_cell.angle_alpha   90.00
_cell.angle_beta   90.00
_cell.angle_gamma   90.00
#
_symmetry.space_group_name_H-M   'P 1'
#
loop_
_entity.id
_entity.type
_entity.pdbx_description
1 polymer ?
#
loop_
_entity_poly.entity_id
_entity_poly.type
_entity_poly.pdbx_seq_one_letter_code
_entity_poly.pdbx_strand_id
1 'polypeptide(L)'
;MKNSAKLLLEFSIILGILTLIATYIVSTTSGRVAPFIPIISEMPFSEPEESIFSTGLGISLFGTLLIVQVIYRLFRPLAEELGDFYIKGNEAIRIISTVGSVCGIITVSFSWKEFPVLHGITEFTLFTTYLISAPFSYDLMKKSGLDNKIRK
;
A
#
# COMPACT_ATOMS: atom_id res chain seq x y z
N MET A 1 -21.47 3.78 2.89
CA MET A 1 -20.02 4.15 2.99
C MET A 1 -19.16 3.11 3.70
N LYS A 2 -19.47 2.65 4.95
CA LYS A 2 -18.62 1.68 5.65
C LYS A 2 -18.40 0.36 4.88
N ASN A 3 -19.45 -0.21 4.29
CA ASN A 3 -19.35 -1.48 3.56
C ASN A 3 -18.52 -1.34 2.27
N SER A 4 -18.68 -0.24 1.54
CA SER A 4 -17.92 0.00 0.30
C SER A 4 -16.41 0.21 0.59
N ALA A 5 -16.07 0.89 1.69
CA ALA A 5 -14.68 1.09 2.10
C ALA A 5 -14.03 -0.24 2.54
N LYS A 6 -14.77 -1.08 3.28
CA LYS A 6 -14.32 -2.43 3.65
C LYS A 6 -14.07 -3.29 2.41
N LEU A 7 -15.04 -3.31 1.48
CA LEU A 7 -14.91 -4.08 0.25
C LEU A 7 -13.72 -3.63 -0.60
N LEU A 8 -13.48 -2.31 -0.70
CA LEU A 8 -12.33 -1.77 -1.41
C LEU A 8 -11.01 -2.19 -0.76
N LEU A 9 -10.92 -2.17 0.58
CA LEU A 9 -9.74 -2.62 1.32
C LEU A 9 -9.47 -4.11 1.08
N GLU A 10 -10.49 -4.95 1.26
CA GLU A 10 -10.39 -6.39 1.06
C GLU A 10 -9.98 -6.71 -0.38
N PHE A 11 -10.60 -6.07 -1.36
CA PHE A 11 -10.26 -6.22 -2.78
C PHE A 11 -8.81 -5.85 -3.05
N SER A 12 -8.33 -4.69 -2.55
CA SER A 12 -6.96 -4.23 -2.79
C SER A 12 -5.94 -5.18 -2.18
N ILE A 13 -6.18 -5.68 -0.96
CA ILE A 13 -5.28 -6.62 -0.28
C ILE A 13 -5.25 -7.96 -1.03
N ILE A 14 -6.42 -8.52 -1.33
CA ILE A 14 -6.54 -9.82 -2.01
C ILE A 14 -5.89 -9.73 -3.40
N LEU A 15 -6.16 -8.68 -4.16
CA LEU A 15 -5.57 -8.48 -5.48
C LEU A 15 -4.05 -8.39 -5.38
N GLY A 16 -3.51 -7.61 -4.43
CA GLY A 16 -2.06 -7.51 -4.22
C GLY A 16 -1.41 -8.87 -3.92
N ILE A 17 -2.00 -9.65 -3.01
CA ILE A 17 -1.50 -10.98 -2.65
C ILE A 17 -1.57 -11.93 -3.86
N LEU A 18 -2.69 -11.98 -4.56
CA LEU A 18 -2.85 -12.85 -5.74
C LEU A 18 -1.88 -12.46 -6.86
N THR A 19 -1.64 -11.17 -7.06
CA THR A 19 -0.65 -10.68 -8.03
C THR A 19 0.76 -11.18 -7.68
N LEU A 20 1.19 -11.04 -6.43
CA LEU A 20 2.50 -11.51 -5.99
C LEU A 20 2.65 -13.03 -6.16
N ILE A 21 1.62 -13.79 -5.81
CA ILE A 21 1.60 -15.26 -6.00
C ILE A 21 1.69 -15.61 -7.48
N ALA A 22 0.88 -14.97 -8.33
CA ALA A 22 0.88 -15.22 -9.78
C ALA A 22 2.23 -14.88 -10.41
N THR A 23 2.79 -13.70 -10.10
CA THR A 23 4.11 -13.29 -10.59
C THR A 23 5.19 -14.28 -10.14
N TYR A 24 5.18 -14.70 -8.87
CA TYR A 24 6.11 -15.68 -8.33
C TYR A 24 6.04 -17.01 -9.07
N ILE A 25 4.83 -17.54 -9.27
CA ILE A 25 4.63 -18.82 -9.99
C ILE A 25 5.17 -18.71 -11.41
N VAL A 26 4.82 -17.66 -12.14
CA VAL A 26 5.24 -17.48 -13.53
C VAL A 26 6.75 -17.31 -13.64
N SER A 27 7.36 -16.48 -12.81
CA SER A 27 8.80 -16.21 -12.85
C SER A 27 9.66 -17.43 -12.46
N THR A 28 9.21 -18.22 -11.48
CA THR A 28 9.92 -19.42 -11.04
C THR A 28 9.74 -20.60 -12.01
N THR A 29 8.53 -20.83 -12.53
CA THR A 29 8.26 -21.90 -13.50
C THR A 29 8.93 -21.64 -14.84
N SER A 30 9.16 -20.36 -15.19
CA SER A 30 9.92 -19.95 -16.37
C SER A 30 11.45 -20.04 -16.17
N GLY A 31 11.92 -20.41 -14.98
CA GLY A 31 13.34 -20.52 -14.65
C GLY A 31 14.10 -19.18 -14.60
N ARG A 32 13.39 -18.05 -14.53
CA ARG A 32 13.97 -16.70 -14.55
C ARG A 32 14.42 -16.23 -13.18
N VAL A 33 13.76 -16.74 -12.14
CA VAL A 33 14.04 -16.43 -10.74
C VAL A 33 14.20 -17.71 -9.96
N ALA A 34 15.14 -17.75 -9.02
CA ALA A 34 15.33 -18.90 -8.15
C ALA A 34 14.08 -19.18 -7.32
N PRO A 35 13.66 -20.46 -7.14
CA PRO A 35 12.44 -20.80 -6.44
C PRO A 35 12.50 -20.56 -4.93
N PHE A 36 13.63 -20.12 -4.38
CA PHE A 36 13.81 -19.92 -2.95
C PHE A 36 13.99 -18.43 -2.63
N ILE A 37 12.95 -17.83 -2.05
CA ILE A 37 12.88 -16.45 -1.56
C ILE A 37 13.49 -15.42 -2.54
N PRO A 38 12.89 -15.21 -3.74
CA PRO A 38 13.33 -14.13 -4.61
C PRO A 38 13.00 -12.77 -3.99
N ILE A 39 13.81 -11.78 -4.30
CA ILE A 39 13.47 -10.38 -4.01
C ILE A 39 12.22 -10.02 -4.83
N ILE A 40 11.22 -9.40 -4.19
CA ILE A 40 9.92 -9.10 -4.84
C ILE A 40 10.11 -8.29 -6.12
N SER A 41 11.01 -7.31 -6.13
CA SER A 41 11.32 -6.48 -7.29
C SER A 41 12.12 -7.18 -8.41
N GLU A 42 12.63 -8.39 -8.15
CA GLU A 42 13.28 -9.21 -9.17
C GLU A 42 12.30 -10.17 -9.89
N MET A 43 11.13 -10.42 -9.30
CA MET A 43 10.14 -11.33 -9.90
C MET A 43 9.63 -10.85 -11.26
N PRO A 44 9.32 -9.54 -11.48
CA PRO A 44 8.87 -9.03 -12.77
C PRO A 44 10.02 -8.80 -13.75
N PHE A 45 10.78 -9.85 -14.09
CA PHE A 45 11.99 -9.74 -14.89
C PHE A 45 11.73 -9.53 -16.39
N SER A 46 10.65 -10.08 -16.91
CA SER A 46 10.23 -9.97 -18.31
C SER A 46 8.75 -10.31 -18.47
N GLU A 47 8.24 -10.25 -19.71
CA GLU A 47 6.87 -10.67 -20.00
C GLU A 47 6.71 -12.20 -19.87
N PRO A 48 5.55 -12.68 -19.39
CA PRO A 48 4.33 -11.93 -19.00
C PRO A 48 4.29 -11.47 -17.51
N GLU A 49 5.30 -11.87 -16.68
CA GLU A 49 5.27 -11.56 -15.25
C GLU A 49 5.37 -10.05 -14.95
N GLU A 50 6.05 -9.28 -15.80
CA GLU A 50 6.15 -7.83 -15.67
C GLU A 50 4.78 -7.16 -15.82
N SER A 51 4.00 -7.55 -16.82
CA SER A 51 2.63 -7.06 -17.02
C SER A 51 1.68 -7.49 -15.90
N ILE A 52 1.80 -8.72 -15.40
CA ILE A 52 0.99 -9.21 -14.28
C ILE A 52 1.30 -8.38 -13.03
N PHE A 53 2.58 -8.19 -12.71
CA PHE A 53 3.05 -7.47 -11.54
C PHE A 53 2.63 -6.00 -11.56
N SER A 54 2.96 -5.27 -12.64
CA SER A 54 2.70 -3.84 -12.76
C SER A 54 1.20 -3.53 -12.77
N THR A 55 0.41 -4.30 -13.51
CA THR A 55 -1.04 -4.10 -13.59
C THR A 55 -1.72 -4.46 -12.26
N GLY A 56 -1.45 -5.64 -11.72
CA GLY A 56 -2.13 -6.12 -10.51
C GLY A 56 -1.77 -5.31 -9.27
N LEU A 57 -0.47 -5.05 -9.03
CA LEU A 57 -0.05 -4.20 -7.92
C LEU A 57 -0.39 -2.72 -8.15
N GLY A 58 -0.35 -2.23 -9.38
CA GLY A 58 -0.79 -0.87 -9.71
C GLY A 58 -2.24 -0.62 -9.31
N ILE A 59 -3.16 -1.53 -9.65
CA ILE A 59 -4.58 -1.46 -9.25
C ILE A 59 -4.72 -1.59 -7.72
N SER A 60 -3.98 -2.50 -7.09
CA SER A 60 -3.98 -2.67 -5.63
C SER A 60 -3.53 -1.39 -4.91
N LEU A 61 -2.44 -0.77 -5.35
CA LEU A 61 -1.91 0.47 -4.78
C LEU A 61 -2.80 1.68 -5.06
N PHE A 62 -3.46 1.73 -6.21
CA PHE A 62 -4.49 2.73 -6.47
C PHE A 62 -5.68 2.57 -5.51
N GLY A 63 -6.13 1.34 -5.25
CA GLY A 63 -7.10 1.06 -4.20
C GLY A 63 -6.65 1.54 -2.83
N THR A 64 -5.38 1.32 -2.48
CA THR A 64 -4.78 1.82 -1.23
C THR A 64 -4.79 3.34 -1.16
N LEU A 65 -4.48 4.03 -2.25
CA LEU A 65 -4.59 5.49 -2.35
C LEU A 65 -6.00 6.00 -2.01
N LEU A 66 -7.03 5.34 -2.55
CA LEU A 66 -8.43 5.67 -2.24
C LEU A 66 -8.78 5.39 -0.78
N ILE A 67 -8.28 4.28 -0.22
CA ILE A 67 -8.49 3.91 1.19
C ILE A 67 -7.88 4.96 2.13
N VAL A 68 -6.70 5.49 1.84
CA VAL A 68 -6.07 6.58 2.60
C VAL A 68 -7.02 7.79 2.70
N GLN A 69 -7.69 8.18 1.61
CA GLN A 69 -8.64 9.29 1.62
C GLN A 69 -9.90 8.97 2.46
N VAL A 70 -10.36 7.72 2.41
CA VAL A 70 -11.51 7.29 3.21
C VAL A 70 -11.16 7.26 4.70
N ILE A 71 -10.01 6.72 5.08
CA ILE A 71 -9.54 6.66 6.47
C ILE A 71 -9.40 8.07 7.04
N TYR A 72 -8.80 8.99 6.30
CA TYR A 72 -8.70 10.40 6.68
C TYR A 72 -10.07 10.99 7.04
N ARG A 73 -11.07 10.80 6.16
CA ARG A 73 -12.43 11.31 6.38
C ARG A 73 -13.13 10.65 7.56
N LEU A 74 -12.88 9.36 7.80
CA LEU A 74 -13.46 8.62 8.92
C LEU A 74 -12.91 9.09 10.27
N PHE A 75 -11.63 9.43 10.34
CA PHE A 75 -10.99 9.89 11.58
C PHE A 75 -11.09 11.40 11.81
N ARG A 76 -11.51 12.16 10.80
CA ARG A 76 -11.60 13.62 10.92
C ARG A 76 -12.48 14.09 12.07
N PRO A 77 -13.73 13.60 12.27
CA PRO A 77 -14.57 14.03 13.40
C PRO A 77 -13.91 13.74 14.76
N LEU A 78 -13.29 12.58 14.91
CA LEU A 78 -12.56 12.24 16.13
C LEU A 78 -11.34 13.16 16.34
N ALA A 79 -10.61 13.48 15.28
CA ALA A 79 -9.48 14.39 15.37
C ALA A 79 -9.91 15.80 15.79
N GLU A 80 -11.08 16.26 15.32
CA GLU A 80 -11.69 17.52 15.72
C GLU A 80 -12.07 17.54 17.21
N GLU A 81 -12.59 16.43 17.76
CA GLU A 81 -12.88 16.27 19.18
C GLU A 81 -11.61 16.25 20.06
N LEU A 82 -10.52 15.68 19.54
CA LEU A 82 -9.24 15.54 20.26
C LEU A 82 -8.37 16.81 20.20
N GLY A 83 -8.66 17.75 19.30
CA GLY A 83 -8.04 19.05 19.19
C GLY A 83 -6.96 19.18 18.10
N ASP A 84 -6.38 20.37 18.02
CA ASP A 84 -5.51 20.83 16.91
C ASP A 84 -4.36 19.90 16.55
N PHE A 85 -3.72 19.26 17.52
CA PHE A 85 -2.65 18.31 17.28
C PHE A 85 -3.11 17.13 16.42
N TYR A 86 -4.30 16.59 16.72
CA TYR A 86 -4.86 15.46 15.98
C TYR A 86 -5.42 15.89 14.62
N ILE A 87 -5.96 17.09 14.49
CA ILE A 87 -6.40 17.64 13.19
C ILE A 87 -5.19 17.72 12.22
N LYS A 88 -4.13 18.38 12.68
CA LYS A 88 -2.90 18.53 11.87
C LYS A 88 -2.22 17.19 11.61
N GLY A 89 -2.18 16.31 12.61
CA GLY A 89 -1.63 14.96 12.47
C GLY A 89 -2.40 14.14 11.44
N ASN A 90 -3.72 14.11 11.49
CA ASN A 90 -4.56 13.38 10.54
C ASN A 90 -4.35 13.90 9.10
N GLU A 91 -4.23 15.22 8.92
CA GLU A 91 -3.94 15.82 7.61
C GLU A 91 -2.53 15.48 7.12
N ALA A 92 -1.52 15.57 7.99
CA ALA A 92 -0.15 15.21 7.66
C ALA A 92 -0.03 13.75 7.21
N ILE A 93 -0.67 12.83 7.96
CA ILE A 93 -0.69 11.40 7.61
C ILE A 93 -1.40 11.15 6.28
N ARG A 94 -2.49 11.86 6.00
CA ARG A 94 -3.16 11.79 4.70
C ARG A 94 -2.19 12.14 3.57
N ILE A 95 -1.48 13.27 3.69
CA ILE A 95 -0.55 13.74 2.68
C ILE A 95 0.61 12.75 2.50
N ILE A 96 1.25 12.35 3.60
CA ILE A 96 2.40 11.44 3.61
C ILE A 96 2.00 10.09 2.99
N SER A 97 0.88 9.50 3.41
CA SER A 97 0.42 8.22 2.86
C SER A 97 -0.04 8.32 1.40
N THR A 98 -0.56 9.48 0.99
CA THR A 98 -0.87 9.75 -0.44
C THR A 98 0.42 9.73 -1.27
N VAL A 99 1.46 10.43 -0.82
CA VAL A 99 2.78 10.43 -1.48
C VAL A 99 3.32 9.00 -1.55
N GLY A 100 3.27 8.24 -0.45
CA GLY A 100 3.69 6.84 -0.42
C GLY A 100 2.95 5.97 -1.44
N SER A 101 1.61 6.10 -1.53
CA SER A 101 0.81 5.34 -2.49
C SER A 101 1.16 5.69 -3.95
N VAL A 102 1.37 6.97 -4.25
CA VAL A 102 1.79 7.42 -5.59
C VAL A 102 3.19 6.88 -5.91
N CYS A 103 4.12 6.97 -4.98
CA CYS A 103 5.46 6.38 -5.14
C CYS A 103 5.38 4.86 -5.37
N GLY A 104 4.51 4.16 -4.66
CA GLY A 104 4.27 2.73 -4.88
C GLY A 104 3.78 2.41 -6.29
N ILE A 105 2.84 3.20 -6.83
CA ILE A 105 2.38 3.05 -8.23
C ILE A 105 3.53 3.28 -9.21
N ILE A 106 4.37 4.29 -8.97
CA ILE A 106 5.57 4.54 -9.79
C ILE A 106 6.55 3.36 -9.69
N THR A 107 6.81 2.86 -8.49
CA THR A 107 7.71 1.71 -8.26
C THR A 107 7.31 0.49 -9.10
N VAL A 108 6.02 0.13 -9.10
CA VAL A 108 5.57 -1.06 -9.85
C VAL A 108 5.42 -0.82 -11.35
N SER A 109 5.41 0.45 -11.79
CA SER A 109 5.33 0.83 -13.21
C SER A 109 6.70 0.93 -13.89
N PHE A 110 7.77 1.07 -13.11
CA PHE A 110 9.14 1.20 -13.62
C PHE A 110 9.99 0.07 -13.08
N SER A 111 10.44 -0.82 -13.95
CA SER A 111 11.22 -1.99 -13.54
C SER A 111 12.55 -1.58 -12.92
N TRP A 112 12.97 -2.32 -11.89
CA TRP A 112 14.29 -2.17 -11.28
C TRP A 112 15.42 -2.31 -12.33
N LYS A 113 15.23 -3.15 -13.33
CA LYS A 113 16.23 -3.41 -14.38
C LYS A 113 16.49 -2.19 -15.25
N GLU A 114 15.46 -1.47 -15.64
CA GLU A 114 15.57 -0.34 -16.57
C GLU A 114 15.77 1.00 -15.85
N PHE A 115 15.15 1.15 -14.69
CA PHE A 115 15.12 2.40 -13.91
C PHE A 115 15.53 2.20 -12.45
N PRO A 116 16.73 1.64 -12.14
CA PRO A 116 17.08 1.25 -10.76
C PRO A 116 17.06 2.39 -9.76
N VAL A 117 17.47 3.59 -10.15
CA VAL A 117 17.48 4.75 -9.26
C VAL A 117 16.07 5.22 -8.95
N LEU A 118 15.22 5.35 -9.97
CA LEU A 118 13.82 5.78 -9.79
C LEU A 118 13.06 4.77 -8.95
N HIS A 119 13.18 3.48 -9.29
CA HIS A 119 12.54 2.38 -8.56
C HIS A 119 12.98 2.39 -7.08
N GLY A 120 14.26 2.43 -6.80
CA GLY A 120 14.77 2.42 -5.43
C GLY A 120 14.33 3.64 -4.60
N ILE A 121 14.33 4.85 -5.17
CA ILE A 121 13.86 6.05 -4.47
C ILE A 121 12.37 5.95 -4.16
N THR A 122 11.56 5.53 -5.12
CA THR A 122 10.11 5.44 -4.94
C THR A 122 9.72 4.30 -4.02
N GLU A 123 10.41 3.16 -4.07
CA GLU A 123 10.24 2.04 -3.15
C GLU A 123 10.59 2.46 -1.71
N PHE A 124 11.75 3.07 -1.50
CA PHE A 124 12.15 3.58 -0.19
C PHE A 124 11.13 4.59 0.37
N THR A 125 10.64 5.50 -0.48
CA THR A 125 9.63 6.49 -0.09
C THR A 125 8.32 5.81 0.29
N LEU A 126 7.86 4.82 -0.48
CA LEU A 126 6.66 4.03 -0.18
C LEU A 126 6.74 3.44 1.24
N PHE A 127 7.77 2.66 1.54
CA PHE A 127 7.90 2.01 2.85
C PHE A 127 8.10 3.00 3.99
N THR A 128 8.91 4.03 3.80
CA THR A 128 9.17 5.05 4.83
C THR A 128 7.91 5.81 5.21
N THR A 129 7.11 6.21 4.24
CA THR A 129 5.86 6.95 4.49
C THR A 129 4.85 6.12 5.27
N TYR A 130 4.70 4.84 4.98
CA TYR A 130 3.81 3.96 5.75
C TYR A 130 4.37 3.66 7.15
N LEU A 131 5.67 3.48 7.29
CA LEU A 131 6.30 3.29 8.59
C LEU A 131 6.09 4.50 9.51
N ILE A 132 6.23 5.72 8.98
CA ILE A 132 6.02 6.96 9.74
C ILE A 132 4.54 7.16 10.09
N SER A 133 3.62 6.82 9.17
CA SER A 133 2.19 7.04 9.39
C SER A 133 1.53 6.02 10.31
N ALA A 134 2.08 4.82 10.44
CA ALA A 134 1.48 3.72 11.18
C ALA A 134 1.26 4.02 12.69
N PRO A 135 2.22 4.58 13.45
CA PRO A 135 2.02 4.84 14.88
C PRO A 135 0.90 5.82 15.17
N PHE A 136 0.80 6.91 14.39
CA PHE A 136 -0.26 7.90 14.57
C PHE A 136 -1.63 7.34 14.17
N SER A 137 -1.70 6.61 13.07
CA SER A 137 -2.93 5.94 12.64
C SER A 137 -3.41 4.93 13.68
N TYR A 138 -2.50 4.20 14.30
CA TYR A 138 -2.79 3.28 15.40
C TYR A 138 -3.33 4.01 16.64
N ASP A 139 -2.73 5.16 17.03
CA ASP A 139 -3.21 5.95 18.17
C ASP A 139 -4.64 6.46 17.93
N LEU A 140 -4.94 6.99 16.74
CA LEU A 140 -6.31 7.39 16.37
C LEU A 140 -7.29 6.20 16.40
N MET A 141 -6.88 5.04 15.88
CA MET A 141 -7.71 3.84 15.90
C MET A 141 -8.02 3.40 17.34
N LYS A 142 -7.03 3.41 18.22
CA LYS A 142 -7.20 3.10 19.64
C LYS A 142 -8.15 4.05 20.32
N LYS A 143 -8.01 5.35 20.11
CA LYS A 143 -8.89 6.39 20.69
C LYS A 143 -10.33 6.32 20.17
N SER A 144 -10.54 5.87 18.94
CA SER A 144 -11.87 5.66 18.37
C SER A 144 -12.66 4.49 19.00
N GLY A 145 -12.02 3.69 19.86
CA GLY A 145 -12.60 2.47 20.45
C GLY A 145 -12.79 1.32 19.46
N LEU A 146 -12.30 1.44 18.23
CA LEU A 146 -12.36 0.38 17.21
C LEU A 146 -11.55 -0.84 17.64
N ASP A 147 -10.45 -0.64 18.38
CA ASP A 147 -9.62 -1.72 18.90
C ASP A 147 -10.41 -2.71 19.78
N ASN A 148 -11.33 -2.20 20.61
CA ASN A 148 -12.19 -3.03 21.46
C ASN A 148 -13.28 -3.82 20.69
N LYS A 149 -13.59 -3.42 19.46
CA LYS A 149 -14.56 -4.12 18.59
C LYS A 149 -13.91 -5.19 17.70
N ILE A 150 -12.61 -5.07 17.46
CA ILE A 150 -11.86 -6.05 16.66
C ILE A 150 -11.43 -7.25 17.52
N ARG A 151 -11.23 -7.03 18.84
CA ARG A 151 -10.84 -8.09 19.79
C ARG A 151 -11.98 -8.95 20.29
N LYS A 152 -13.23 -8.67 19.96
CA LYS A 152 -14.42 -9.48 20.25
C LYS A 152 -14.87 -10.23 19.01
#